data_3cd1e8fa27ebce6d14975078f89acc08
#
_entry.id   3cd1e8fa27ebce6d14975078f89acc08
#
_cell.length_a   1.000
_cell.length_b   1.000
_cell.length_c   1.000
_cell.angle_alpha   90.00
_cell.angle_beta   90.00
_cell.angle_gamma   90.00
#
_symmetry.space_group_name_H-M   'P 1'
#
loop_
_entity.id
_entity.type
_entity.pdbx_description
1 polymer ?
#
loop_
_entity_poly.entity_id
_entity_poly.type
_entity_poly.pdbx_seq_one_letter_code
_entity_poly.pdbx_strand_id
1 'polypeptide(L)'
;ILNYSIIIGLLIILKSSEILFSYFEAKLLSKFIVISQLLGLIVSFSIIIFVITNNLNLKYIYYALVIDILIVFIFINSLYYLKEKKFFVSLDFLFLKKIINQSFPVLISAMGIILYMRIDQIMIKSLLDEYNLGMYSASVRFIEIFHFIPKIIIISFLPILLLSKTYNFKLLKLNSTLF
;
A
#
# COMPACT_ATOMS: atom_id res chain seq x y z
N ILE A 1 -10.81 -24.90 -2.95
CA ILE A 1 -10.06 -24.16 -1.92
C ILE A 1 -8.60 -23.99 -2.38
N LEU A 2 -7.94 -25.05 -2.86
CA LEU A 2 -6.52 -25.02 -3.26
C LEU A 2 -6.19 -23.95 -4.32
N ASN A 3 -7.06 -23.77 -5.32
CA ASN A 3 -6.84 -22.79 -6.40
C ASN A 3 -6.85 -21.34 -5.90
N TYR A 4 -7.63 -21.02 -4.88
CA TYR A 4 -7.68 -19.66 -4.33
C TYR A 4 -6.46 -19.33 -3.45
N SER A 5 -5.93 -20.31 -2.72
CA SER A 5 -4.71 -20.11 -1.92
C SER A 5 -3.48 -19.87 -2.79
N ILE A 6 -3.39 -20.53 -3.96
CA ILE A 6 -2.33 -20.27 -4.95
C ILE A 6 -2.44 -18.85 -5.50
N ILE A 7 -3.64 -18.41 -5.84
CA ILE A 7 -3.88 -17.04 -6.32
C ILE A 7 -3.45 -15.99 -5.27
N ILE A 8 -3.81 -16.20 -4.01
CA ILE A 8 -3.42 -15.31 -2.90
C ILE A 8 -1.89 -15.29 -2.75
N GLY A 9 -1.22 -16.44 -2.81
CA GLY A 9 0.24 -16.51 -2.76
C GLY A 9 0.90 -15.72 -3.90
N LEU A 10 0.38 -15.84 -5.11
CA LEU A 10 0.86 -15.10 -6.27
C LEU A 10 0.65 -13.59 -6.12
N LEU A 11 -0.48 -13.15 -5.55
CA LEU A 11 -0.74 -11.74 -5.27
C LEU A 11 0.27 -11.15 -4.27
N ILE A 12 0.68 -11.91 -3.24
CA ILE A 12 1.68 -11.45 -2.26
C ILE A 12 3.03 -11.24 -2.96
N ILE A 13 3.44 -12.15 -3.84
CA ILE A 13 4.69 -12.03 -4.60
C ILE A 13 4.65 -10.80 -5.52
N LEU A 14 3.56 -10.59 -6.23
CA LEU A 14 3.41 -9.43 -7.12
C LEU A 14 3.39 -8.10 -6.35
N LYS A 15 2.77 -8.06 -5.18
CA LYS A 15 2.76 -6.89 -4.29
C LYS A 15 4.13 -6.53 -3.74
N SER A 16 5.10 -7.42 -3.78
CA SER A 16 6.47 -7.09 -3.36
C SER A 16 7.08 -5.92 -4.16
N SER A 17 6.60 -5.67 -5.38
CA SER A 17 7.01 -4.52 -6.19
C SER A 17 6.59 -3.16 -5.61
N GLU A 18 5.66 -3.12 -4.66
CA GLU A 18 5.26 -1.89 -3.95
C GLU A 18 6.44 -1.27 -3.19
N ILE A 19 7.52 -2.02 -2.92
CA ILE A 19 8.75 -1.47 -2.36
C ILE A 19 9.37 -0.42 -3.28
N LEU A 20 9.17 -0.54 -4.59
CA LEU A 20 9.63 0.44 -5.56
C LEU A 20 8.86 1.78 -5.48
N PHE A 21 7.69 1.80 -4.85
CA PHE A 21 6.97 3.05 -4.61
C PHE A 21 7.80 3.99 -3.74
N SER A 22 8.43 3.48 -2.68
CA SER A 22 9.31 4.26 -1.82
C SER A 22 10.51 4.85 -2.59
N TYR A 23 11.04 4.13 -3.59
CA TYR A 23 12.08 4.64 -4.48
C TYR A 23 11.57 5.83 -5.33
N PHE A 24 10.39 5.70 -5.94
CA PHE A 24 9.81 6.77 -6.76
C PHE A 24 9.36 7.98 -5.91
N GLU A 25 8.86 7.74 -4.70
CA GLU A 25 8.53 8.80 -3.73
C GLU A 25 9.77 9.57 -3.29
N ALA A 26 10.85 8.88 -2.94
CA ALA A 26 12.12 9.51 -2.55
C ALA A 26 12.73 10.37 -3.66
N LYS A 27 12.49 10.02 -4.94
CA LYS A 27 12.92 10.79 -6.11
C LYS A 27 11.89 11.85 -6.55
N LEU A 28 10.83 12.08 -5.79
CA LEU A 28 9.72 13.00 -6.13
C LEU A 28 9.05 12.67 -7.47
N LEU A 29 8.99 11.38 -7.80
CA LEU A 29 8.44 10.85 -9.04
C LEU A 29 7.12 10.10 -8.82
N SER A 30 6.37 10.46 -7.78
CA SER A 30 5.10 9.82 -7.38
C SER A 30 4.04 9.78 -8.49
N LYS A 31 4.17 10.64 -9.51
CA LYS A 31 3.30 10.60 -10.70
C LYS A 31 3.28 9.23 -11.38
N PHE A 32 4.40 8.52 -11.42
CA PHE A 32 4.48 7.21 -12.06
C PHE A 32 3.76 6.13 -11.26
N ILE A 33 3.74 6.25 -9.92
CA ILE A 33 2.98 5.38 -9.03
C ILE A 33 1.49 5.57 -9.31
N VAL A 34 1.02 6.82 -9.33
CA VAL A 34 -0.39 7.14 -9.59
C VAL A 34 -0.82 6.65 -10.97
N ILE A 35 -0.02 6.87 -12.01
CA ILE A 35 -0.32 6.40 -13.36
C ILE A 35 -0.45 4.88 -13.39
N SER A 36 0.49 4.14 -12.76
CA SER A 36 0.44 2.68 -12.72
C SER A 36 -0.83 2.15 -12.03
N GLN A 37 -1.20 2.75 -10.90
CA GLN A 37 -2.40 2.39 -10.15
C GLN A 37 -3.68 2.73 -10.92
N LEU A 38 -3.74 3.89 -11.58
CA LEU A 38 -4.88 4.27 -12.41
C LEU A 38 -5.08 3.34 -13.59
N LEU A 39 -3.99 2.94 -14.26
CA LEU A 39 -4.05 1.97 -15.36
C LEU A 39 -4.58 0.62 -14.88
N GLY A 40 -4.10 0.10 -13.76
CA GLY A 40 -4.59 -1.12 -13.16
C GLY A 40 -6.08 -1.03 -12.83
N LEU A 41 -6.49 0.03 -12.13
CA LEU A 41 -7.89 0.28 -11.77
C LEU A 41 -8.83 0.39 -12.97
N ILE A 42 -8.44 1.11 -14.02
CA ILE A 42 -9.28 1.26 -15.23
C ILE A 42 -9.52 -0.10 -15.89
N VAL A 43 -8.48 -0.91 -16.03
CA VAL A 43 -8.59 -2.23 -16.67
C VAL A 43 -9.41 -3.17 -15.79
N SER A 44 -9.11 -3.26 -14.50
CA SER A 44 -9.84 -4.15 -13.58
C SER A 44 -11.32 -3.75 -13.46
N PHE A 45 -11.61 -2.46 -13.40
CA PHE A 45 -12.97 -1.95 -13.35
C PHE A 45 -13.76 -2.25 -14.64
N SER A 46 -13.11 -2.11 -15.79
CA SER A 46 -13.71 -2.49 -17.08
C SER A 46 -14.09 -3.97 -17.15
N ILE A 47 -13.20 -4.85 -16.63
CA ILE A 47 -13.46 -6.28 -16.54
C ILE A 47 -14.62 -6.57 -15.57
N ILE A 48 -14.68 -5.91 -14.44
CA ILE A 48 -15.76 -6.09 -13.45
C ILE A 48 -17.10 -5.70 -14.06
N ILE A 49 -17.18 -4.54 -14.75
CA ILE A 49 -18.40 -4.12 -15.45
C ILE A 49 -18.79 -5.18 -16.48
N PHE A 50 -17.85 -5.66 -17.29
CA PHE A 50 -18.11 -6.67 -18.30
C PHE A 50 -18.66 -7.97 -17.72
N VAL A 51 -18.11 -8.41 -16.57
CA VAL A 51 -18.60 -9.61 -15.85
C VAL A 51 -20.03 -9.43 -15.36
N ILE A 52 -20.33 -8.26 -14.78
CA ILE A 52 -21.67 -7.97 -14.25
C ILE A 52 -22.71 -7.85 -15.36
N THR A 53 -22.41 -7.10 -16.43
CA THR A 53 -23.35 -6.87 -17.53
C THR A 53 -23.69 -8.14 -18.30
N ASN A 54 -22.76 -9.09 -18.40
CA ASN A 54 -22.98 -10.37 -19.07
C ASN A 54 -23.44 -11.50 -18.13
N ASN A 55 -23.79 -11.17 -16.87
CA ASN A 55 -24.20 -12.15 -15.86
C ASN A 55 -23.23 -13.34 -15.71
N LEU A 56 -21.92 -13.09 -15.86
CA LEU A 56 -20.89 -14.10 -15.74
C LEU A 56 -20.68 -14.48 -14.27
N ASN A 57 -20.02 -15.61 -14.05
CA ASN A 57 -19.75 -16.07 -12.70
C ASN A 57 -18.86 -15.07 -11.93
N LEU A 58 -19.28 -14.70 -10.71
CA LEU A 58 -18.56 -13.75 -9.84
C LEU A 58 -17.11 -14.15 -9.56
N LYS A 59 -16.72 -15.40 -9.81
CA LYS A 59 -15.32 -15.84 -9.75
C LYS A 59 -14.38 -15.03 -10.67
N TYR A 60 -14.88 -14.51 -11.78
CA TYR A 60 -14.10 -13.68 -12.69
C TYR A 60 -13.66 -12.35 -12.08
N ILE A 61 -14.34 -11.86 -11.04
CA ILE A 61 -13.93 -10.67 -10.29
C ILE A 61 -12.56 -10.88 -9.61
N TYR A 62 -12.28 -12.09 -9.12
CA TYR A 62 -10.95 -12.38 -8.57
C TYR A 62 -9.83 -12.26 -9.60
N TYR A 63 -10.08 -12.66 -10.84
CA TYR A 63 -9.10 -12.48 -11.93
C TYR A 63 -8.91 -11.00 -12.28
N ALA A 64 -9.96 -10.18 -12.21
CA ALA A 64 -9.84 -8.74 -12.41
C ALA A 64 -8.89 -8.10 -11.37
N LEU A 65 -8.99 -8.49 -10.09
CA LEU A 65 -8.09 -8.03 -9.03
C LEU A 65 -6.63 -8.49 -9.24
N VAL A 66 -6.43 -9.70 -9.74
CA VAL A 66 -5.07 -10.20 -10.09
C VAL A 66 -4.48 -9.39 -11.23
N ILE A 67 -5.29 -9.07 -12.26
CA ILE A 67 -4.86 -8.30 -13.43
C ILE A 67 -4.48 -6.87 -13.01
N ASP A 68 -5.22 -6.24 -12.10
CA ASP A 68 -4.86 -4.95 -11.52
C ASP A 68 -3.43 -4.94 -10.97
N ILE A 69 -3.14 -5.86 -10.06
CA ILE A 69 -1.83 -5.96 -9.42
C ILE A 69 -0.73 -6.32 -10.45
N LEU A 70 -1.04 -7.16 -11.43
CA LEU A 70 -0.11 -7.50 -12.52
C LEU A 70 0.27 -6.28 -13.36
N ILE A 71 -0.69 -5.44 -13.71
CA ILE A 71 -0.44 -4.22 -14.47
C ILE A 71 0.48 -3.28 -13.70
N VAL A 72 0.17 -3.06 -12.42
CA VAL A 72 1.00 -2.22 -11.55
C VAL A 72 2.42 -2.80 -11.44
N PHE A 73 2.54 -4.11 -11.22
CA PHE A 73 3.82 -4.81 -11.15
C PHE A 73 4.65 -4.60 -12.42
N ILE A 74 4.08 -4.90 -13.59
CA ILE A 74 4.80 -4.80 -14.87
C ILE A 74 5.20 -3.35 -15.14
N PHE A 75 4.29 -2.40 -14.94
CA PHE A 75 4.54 -1.00 -15.24
C PHE A 75 5.64 -0.40 -14.36
N ILE A 76 5.57 -0.59 -13.06
CA ILE A 76 6.56 -0.05 -12.10
C ILE A 76 7.94 -0.67 -12.29
N ASN A 77 8.02 -1.99 -12.48
CA ASN A 77 9.30 -2.66 -12.73
C ASN A 77 9.92 -2.23 -14.07
N SER A 78 9.11 -2.08 -15.11
CA SER A 78 9.59 -1.59 -16.41
C SER A 78 10.15 -0.18 -16.31
N LEU A 79 9.46 0.72 -15.61
CA LEU A 79 9.95 2.09 -15.39
C LEU A 79 11.23 2.12 -14.57
N TYR A 80 11.32 1.29 -13.53
CA TYR A 80 12.54 1.18 -12.72
C TYR A 80 13.73 0.73 -13.58
N TYR A 81 13.53 -0.31 -14.38
CA TYR A 81 14.56 -0.82 -15.30
C TYR A 81 15.03 0.22 -16.33
N LEU A 82 14.08 0.97 -16.92
CA LEU A 82 14.42 2.01 -17.89
C LEU A 82 15.25 3.14 -17.28
N LYS A 83 15.04 3.44 -15.98
CA LYS A 83 15.75 4.52 -15.28
C LYS A 83 17.12 4.12 -14.74
N GLU A 84 17.19 2.96 -14.09
CA GLU A 84 18.40 2.55 -13.37
C GLU A 84 19.27 1.56 -14.17
N LYS A 85 18.70 0.92 -15.20
CA LYS A 85 19.36 -0.13 -16.03
C LYS A 85 19.97 -1.27 -15.22
N LYS A 86 19.51 -1.45 -13.97
CA LYS A 86 19.99 -2.47 -13.03
C LYS A 86 18.79 -3.27 -12.50
N PHE A 87 18.81 -4.58 -12.72
CA PHE A 87 17.75 -5.48 -12.19
C PHE A 87 18.17 -6.20 -10.92
N PHE A 88 19.46 -6.36 -10.67
CA PHE A 88 19.95 -7.14 -9.55
C PHE A 88 20.86 -6.31 -8.65
N VAL A 89 20.48 -6.26 -7.38
CA VAL A 89 21.34 -5.83 -6.28
C VAL A 89 21.88 -7.09 -5.60
N SER A 90 23.15 -7.11 -5.29
CA SER A 90 23.74 -8.21 -4.49
C SER A 90 23.02 -8.33 -3.16
N LEU A 91 22.57 -9.54 -2.83
CA LEU A 91 21.92 -9.82 -1.55
C LEU A 91 23.00 -9.83 -0.46
N ASP A 92 23.00 -8.80 0.37
CA ASP A 92 23.79 -8.77 1.59
C ASP A 92 22.95 -9.33 2.75
N PHE A 93 23.31 -10.51 3.23
CA PHE A 93 22.59 -11.21 4.29
C PHE A 93 22.63 -10.45 5.64
N LEU A 94 23.72 -9.76 5.93
CA LEU A 94 23.85 -8.94 7.14
C LEU A 94 22.90 -7.74 7.09
N PHE A 95 22.79 -7.12 5.91
CA PHE A 95 21.85 -6.03 5.68
C PHE A 95 20.40 -6.49 5.81
N LEU A 96 20.04 -7.65 5.24
CA LEU A 96 18.71 -8.25 5.40
C LEU A 96 18.36 -8.51 6.86
N LYS A 97 19.26 -9.10 7.64
CA LYS A 97 19.06 -9.36 9.07
C LYS A 97 18.83 -8.06 9.84
N LYS A 98 19.58 -7.01 9.53
CA LYS A 98 19.42 -5.69 10.14
C LYS A 98 18.04 -5.10 9.82
N ILE A 99 17.59 -5.16 8.57
CA ILE A 99 16.26 -4.67 8.17
C ILE A 99 15.18 -5.44 8.91
N ILE A 100 15.23 -6.78 8.94
CA ILE A 100 14.22 -7.61 9.60
C ILE A 100 14.13 -7.24 11.09
N ASN A 101 15.24 -7.13 11.77
CA ASN A 101 15.26 -6.77 13.19
C ASN A 101 14.67 -5.37 13.46
N GLN A 102 14.92 -4.40 12.58
CA GLN A 102 14.39 -3.05 12.72
C GLN A 102 12.91 -2.96 12.33
N SER A 103 12.46 -3.79 11.39
CA SER A 103 11.07 -3.80 10.92
C SER A 103 10.13 -4.60 11.84
N PHE A 104 10.67 -5.52 12.64
CA PHE A 104 9.87 -6.42 13.49
C PHE A 104 8.97 -5.68 14.49
N PRO A 105 9.46 -4.68 15.27
CA PRO A 105 8.60 -3.90 16.16
C PRO A 105 7.50 -3.15 15.42
N VAL A 106 7.82 -2.62 14.21
CA VAL A 106 6.85 -1.91 13.37
C VAL A 106 5.77 -2.88 12.88
N LEU A 107 6.16 -4.11 12.52
CA LEU A 107 5.22 -5.16 12.10
C LEU A 107 4.24 -5.50 13.23
N ILE A 108 4.73 -5.70 14.46
CA ILE A 108 3.86 -5.96 15.61
C ILE A 108 2.88 -4.80 15.85
N SER A 109 3.37 -3.56 15.78
CA SER A 109 2.53 -2.38 15.92
C SER A 109 1.46 -2.31 14.83
N ALA A 110 1.82 -2.59 13.58
CA ALA A 110 0.88 -2.63 12.46
C ALA A 110 -0.20 -3.72 12.64
N MET A 111 0.21 -4.91 13.10
CA MET A 111 -0.76 -5.97 13.44
C MET A 111 -1.74 -5.54 14.53
N GLY A 112 -1.24 -4.88 15.59
CA GLY A 112 -2.08 -4.34 16.65
C GLY A 112 -3.10 -3.33 16.13
N ILE A 113 -2.69 -2.43 15.25
CA ILE A 113 -3.59 -1.46 14.61
C ILE A 113 -4.67 -2.15 13.78
N ILE A 114 -4.29 -3.14 12.96
CA ILE A 114 -5.25 -3.89 12.12
C ILE A 114 -6.26 -4.64 13.00
N LEU A 115 -5.81 -5.30 14.05
CA LEU A 115 -6.70 -5.97 15.01
C LEU A 115 -7.64 -4.98 15.67
N TYR A 116 -7.12 -3.85 16.14
CA TYR A 116 -7.93 -2.78 16.73
C TYR A 116 -9.01 -2.27 15.78
N MET A 117 -8.68 -2.07 14.50
CA MET A 117 -9.62 -1.57 13.48
C MET A 117 -10.67 -2.60 13.04
N ARG A 118 -10.48 -3.88 13.35
CA ARG A 118 -11.37 -4.97 12.91
C ARG A 118 -12.03 -5.73 14.03
N ILE A 119 -11.68 -5.46 15.29
CA ILE A 119 -12.18 -6.22 16.43
C ILE A 119 -13.70 -6.05 16.62
N ASP A 120 -14.21 -4.87 16.35
CA ASP A 120 -15.64 -4.56 16.37
C ASP A 120 -16.43 -5.40 15.36
N GLN A 121 -15.91 -5.61 14.14
CA GLN A 121 -16.53 -6.47 13.13
C GLN A 121 -16.52 -7.95 13.56
N ILE A 122 -15.44 -8.39 14.20
CA ILE A 122 -15.34 -9.75 14.74
C ILE A 122 -16.36 -9.94 15.88
N MET A 123 -16.49 -8.97 16.76
CA MET A 123 -17.45 -8.99 17.87
C MET A 123 -18.90 -8.99 17.35
N ILE A 124 -19.24 -8.14 16.39
CA ILE A 124 -20.58 -8.11 15.79
C ILE A 124 -20.92 -9.45 15.17
N LYS A 125 -19.96 -10.06 14.43
CA LYS A 125 -20.19 -11.39 13.84
C LYS A 125 -20.43 -12.47 14.89
N SER A 126 -19.77 -12.38 16.05
CA SER A 126 -19.89 -13.40 17.11
C SER A 126 -21.12 -13.22 18.00
N LEU A 127 -21.60 -11.99 18.19
CA LEU A 127 -22.68 -11.65 19.11
C LEU A 127 -24.03 -11.42 18.41
N LEU A 128 -24.01 -11.04 17.14
CA LEU A 128 -25.19 -10.78 16.33
C LEU A 128 -25.19 -11.72 15.10
N ASP A 129 -25.74 -11.24 14.02
CA ASP A 129 -25.90 -12.01 12.77
C ASP A 129 -25.11 -11.39 11.60
N GLU A 130 -25.14 -12.10 10.46
CA GLU A 130 -24.44 -11.65 9.26
C GLU A 130 -25.07 -10.40 8.63
N TYR A 131 -26.38 -10.17 8.84
CA TYR A 131 -27.05 -8.97 8.36
C TYR A 131 -26.55 -7.72 9.07
N ASN A 132 -26.48 -7.76 10.41
CA ASN A 132 -25.94 -6.65 11.21
C ASN A 132 -24.46 -6.39 10.91
N LEU A 133 -23.67 -7.44 10.71
CA LEU A 133 -22.29 -7.32 10.25
C LEU A 133 -22.20 -6.62 8.88
N GLY A 134 -23.08 -6.97 7.95
CA GLY A 134 -23.14 -6.36 6.62
C GLY A 134 -23.45 -4.86 6.68
N MET A 135 -24.46 -4.47 7.45
CA MET A 135 -24.84 -3.06 7.65
C MET A 135 -23.73 -2.25 8.33
N TYR A 136 -23.13 -2.80 9.38
CA TYR A 136 -22.01 -2.17 10.06
C TYR A 136 -20.80 -1.99 9.14
N SER A 137 -20.41 -3.04 8.42
CA SER A 137 -19.27 -3.01 7.51
C SER A 137 -19.47 -2.01 6.36
N ALA A 138 -20.70 -1.87 5.85
CA ALA A 138 -21.03 -0.85 4.87
C ALA A 138 -20.84 0.56 5.43
N SER A 139 -21.35 0.82 6.65
CA SER A 139 -21.22 2.11 7.34
C SER A 139 -19.76 2.47 7.59
N VAL A 140 -18.97 1.52 8.07
CA VAL A 140 -17.51 1.71 8.31
C VAL A 140 -16.79 2.06 7.00
N ARG A 141 -17.12 1.43 5.89
CA ARG A 141 -16.52 1.76 4.59
C ARG A 141 -16.78 3.20 4.16
N PHE A 142 -17.97 3.74 4.42
CA PHE A 142 -18.24 5.16 4.17
C PHE A 142 -17.34 6.08 4.99
N ILE A 143 -17.10 5.75 6.25
CA ILE A 143 -16.20 6.53 7.12
C ILE A 143 -14.74 6.39 6.66
N GLU A 144 -14.32 5.18 6.27
CA GLU A 144 -12.96 4.90 5.76
C GLU A 144 -12.62 5.74 4.53
N ILE A 145 -13.60 6.07 3.68
CA ILE A 145 -13.39 6.95 2.53
C ILE A 145 -12.84 8.33 2.96
N PHE A 146 -13.29 8.86 4.10
CA PHE A 146 -12.82 10.16 4.57
C PHE A 146 -11.43 10.11 5.24
N HIS A 147 -10.93 8.93 5.60
CA HIS A 147 -9.59 8.78 6.19
C HIS A 147 -8.45 9.16 5.24
N PHE A 148 -8.70 9.26 3.92
CA PHE A 148 -7.68 9.70 2.99
C PHE A 148 -7.30 11.18 3.20
N ILE A 149 -8.24 12.04 3.67
CA ILE A 149 -8.02 13.48 3.83
C ILE A 149 -6.90 13.77 4.84
N PRO A 150 -6.95 13.29 6.11
CA PRO A 150 -5.85 13.48 7.06
C PRO A 150 -4.53 12.86 6.54
N LYS A 151 -4.60 11.71 5.88
CA LYS A 151 -3.42 11.03 5.34
C LYS A 151 -2.71 11.88 4.27
N ILE A 152 -3.44 12.47 3.33
CA ILE A 152 -2.87 13.37 2.32
C ILE A 152 -2.23 14.58 2.97
N ILE A 153 -2.90 15.21 3.95
CA ILE A 153 -2.37 16.36 4.67
C ILE A 153 -1.03 16.00 5.34
N ILE A 154 -0.99 14.90 6.09
CA ILE A 154 0.23 14.46 6.78
C ILE A 154 1.35 14.18 5.79
N ILE A 155 1.11 13.41 4.72
CA ILE A 155 2.12 13.05 3.72
C ILE A 155 2.66 14.30 3.00
N SER A 156 1.81 15.29 2.73
CA SER A 156 2.21 16.52 2.06
C SER A 156 3.01 17.46 2.96
N PHE A 157 2.62 17.60 4.23
CA PHE A 157 3.26 18.53 5.16
C PHE A 157 4.46 17.96 5.89
N LEU A 158 4.52 16.63 6.10
CA LEU A 158 5.62 15.99 6.83
C LEU A 158 7.02 16.30 6.28
N PRO A 159 7.27 16.23 4.96
CA PRO A 159 8.58 16.60 4.40
C PRO A 159 8.96 18.05 4.67
N ILE A 160 8.00 18.98 4.57
CA ILE A 160 8.20 20.41 4.80
C ILE A 160 8.58 20.66 6.26
N LEU A 161 7.87 20.01 7.20
CA LEU A 161 8.15 20.13 8.64
C LEU A 161 9.52 19.55 9.01
N LEU A 162 9.90 18.43 8.42
CA LEU A 162 11.22 17.84 8.65
C LEU A 162 12.35 18.73 8.11
N LEU A 163 12.19 19.30 6.93
CA LEU A 163 13.16 20.22 6.35
C LEU A 163 13.27 21.51 7.18
N SER A 164 12.18 22.09 7.63
CA SER A 164 12.18 23.30 8.47
C SER A 164 12.86 23.06 9.82
N LYS A 165 12.62 21.93 10.45
CA LYS A 165 13.25 21.55 11.72
C LYS A 165 14.77 21.36 11.56
N THR A 166 15.21 20.75 10.47
CA THR A 166 16.63 20.56 10.15
C THR A 166 17.33 21.90 9.89
N TYR A 167 16.63 22.84 9.22
CA TYR A 167 17.14 24.17 8.96
C TYR A 167 17.31 24.99 10.25
N ASN A 168 16.33 24.98 11.14
CA ASN A 168 16.40 25.65 12.45
C ASN A 168 17.49 25.06 13.35
N PHE A 169 17.68 23.73 13.34
CA PHE A 169 18.76 23.09 14.08
C PHE A 169 20.15 23.48 13.57
N LYS A 170 20.28 23.64 12.25
CA LYS A 170 21.54 24.09 11.61
C LYS A 170 21.87 25.56 11.94
N LEU A 171 20.86 26.42 11.99
CA LEU A 171 21.01 27.82 12.40
C LEU A 171 21.36 27.93 13.89
N LEU A 172 20.72 27.15 14.76
CA LEU A 172 21.04 27.14 16.18
C LEU A 172 22.47 26.64 16.44
N LYS A 173 22.95 25.65 15.69
CA LYS A 173 24.32 25.14 15.82
C LYS A 173 25.37 26.13 15.29
N LEU A 174 25.05 26.91 14.23
CA LEU A 174 25.91 27.97 13.74
C LEU A 174 26.01 29.15 14.72
N ASN A 175 24.90 29.50 15.39
CA ASN A 175 24.94 30.55 16.41
C ASN A 175 25.67 30.13 17.70
N SER A 176 25.67 28.85 18.05
CA SER A 176 26.39 28.32 19.24
C SER A 176 27.91 28.16 19.01
N THR A 177 28.39 28.27 17.77
CA THR A 177 29.84 28.24 17.44
C THR A 177 30.44 29.64 17.28
N LEU A 178 29.62 30.70 17.43
CA LEU A 178 30.04 32.11 17.34
C LEU A 178 30.13 32.82 18.71
N PHE A 179 29.91 32.06 19.81
CA PHE A 179 30.18 32.46 21.20
C PHE A 179 31.12 31.46 21.85
#